data_c9de40057993ab975867a0463b1e352e
#
_entry.id   c9de40057993ab975867a0463b1e352e
#
_cell.length_a   1.000
_cell.length_b   1.000
_cell.length_c   1.000
_cell.angle_alpha   90.00
_cell.angle_beta   90.00
_cell.angle_gamma   90.00
#
_symmetry.space_group_name_H-M   'P 1'
#
loop_
_entity.id
_entity.type
_entity.pdbx_description
1 polymer ?
#
loop_
_entity_poly.entity_id
_entity_poly.type
_entity_poly.pdbx_seq_one_letter_code
_entity_poly.pdbx_strand_id
1 'polypeptide(L)'
;MIQNKHVRILAIAPLSRGLGYAVMEGPDKLVACGHKAILRDKNAKALAWVNRFIQFYQPDILVLPNVGAADTRRAARIKILHRKIVAWAGKQQLKMRLISVTQVRTQLLGAAKGTKFAVAQTLATKFQAELGTRLPPKRRPWMSEDPRMDIFDAVGLAAVFWPKGK
;
A
#
# COMPACT_ATOMS: atom_id res chain seq x y z
N MET A 1 -24.87 12.43 21.14
CA MET A 1 -23.72 11.50 21.09
C MET A 1 -22.90 11.76 19.84
N ILE A 2 -21.67 12.20 20.04
CA ILE A 2 -20.73 12.29 18.93
C ILE A 2 -20.23 10.87 18.68
N GLN A 3 -20.71 10.23 17.61
CA GLN A 3 -20.08 9.00 17.15
C GLN A 3 -18.69 9.37 16.63
N ASN A 4 -17.66 8.94 17.34
CA ASN A 4 -16.30 8.99 16.81
C ASN A 4 -16.26 8.07 15.59
N LYS A 5 -16.52 8.65 14.42
CA LYS A 5 -16.37 7.91 13.17
C LYS A 5 -14.88 7.60 13.01
N HIS A 6 -14.53 6.34 13.12
CA HIS A 6 -13.17 5.90 12.85
C HIS A 6 -12.86 6.14 11.37
N VAL A 7 -11.77 6.85 11.09
CA VAL A 7 -11.29 7.05 9.74
C VAL A 7 -10.82 5.70 9.19
N ARG A 8 -11.35 5.31 8.05
CA ARG A 8 -10.91 4.11 7.34
C ARG A 8 -10.10 4.52 6.12
N ILE A 9 -8.91 3.96 5.98
CA ILE A 9 -8.07 4.20 4.83
C ILE A 9 -7.91 2.91 4.01
N LEU A 10 -7.77 3.08 2.70
CA LEU A 10 -7.41 2.02 1.78
C LEU A 10 -6.11 2.42 1.10
N ALA A 11 -5.06 1.62 1.28
CA ALA A 11 -3.80 1.80 0.58
C ALA A 11 -3.72 0.83 -0.60
N ILE A 12 -3.30 1.33 -1.75
CA ILE A 12 -3.10 0.56 -2.98
C ILE A 12 -1.67 0.75 -3.44
N ALA A 13 -0.97 -0.36 -3.61
CA ALA A 13 0.38 -0.38 -4.17
C ALA A 13 0.36 -1.06 -5.54
N PRO A 14 0.29 -0.30 -6.65
CA PRO A 14 0.37 -0.88 -8.00
C PRO A 14 1.78 -1.39 -8.27
N LEU A 15 1.90 -2.60 -8.78
CA LEU A 15 3.17 -3.27 -9.00
C LEU A 15 3.15 -3.98 -10.36
N SER A 16 4.33 -4.43 -10.81
CA SER A 16 4.45 -5.04 -12.16
C SER A 16 3.61 -6.31 -12.32
N ARG A 17 3.38 -7.06 -11.25
CA ARG A 17 2.63 -8.33 -11.26
C ARG A 17 1.19 -8.21 -10.81
N GLY A 18 0.74 -7.02 -10.48
CA GLY A 18 -0.61 -6.78 -9.97
C GLY A 18 -0.66 -5.63 -9.00
N LEU A 19 -1.31 -5.83 -7.86
CA LEU A 19 -1.38 -4.81 -6.82
C LEU A 19 -1.44 -5.43 -5.43
N GLY A 20 -0.89 -4.70 -4.46
CA GLY A 20 -1.12 -4.93 -3.05
C GLY A 20 -2.19 -3.98 -2.52
N TYR A 21 -2.90 -4.38 -1.49
CA TYR A 21 -3.88 -3.53 -0.82
C TYR A 21 -3.85 -3.73 0.69
N ALA A 22 -4.22 -2.68 1.41
CA ALA A 22 -4.35 -2.73 2.87
C ALA A 22 -5.44 -1.78 3.33
N VAL A 23 -6.24 -2.20 4.28
CA VAL A 23 -7.31 -1.40 4.90
C VAL A 23 -7.00 -1.24 6.38
N MET A 24 -6.94 0.00 6.86
CA MET A 24 -6.70 0.29 8.28
C MET A 24 -7.75 1.24 8.83
N GLU A 25 -8.08 1.05 10.10
CA GLU A 25 -9.03 1.89 10.85
C GLU A 25 -8.38 2.52 12.09
N GLY A 26 -7.10 2.81 12.00
CA GLY A 26 -6.30 3.39 13.06
C GLY A 26 -4.86 2.91 12.96
N PRO A 27 -3.93 3.51 13.71
CA PRO A 27 -2.50 3.19 13.58
C PRO A 27 -2.15 1.75 13.97
N ASP A 28 -3.00 1.10 14.77
CA ASP A 28 -2.76 -0.24 15.26
C ASP A 28 -3.78 -1.26 14.76
N LYS A 29 -4.74 -0.84 13.91
CA LYS A 29 -5.82 -1.73 13.45
C LYS A 29 -5.75 -1.96 11.95
N LEU A 30 -5.14 -3.07 11.57
CA LEU A 30 -5.12 -3.58 10.19
C LEU A 30 -6.34 -4.48 9.99
N VAL A 31 -7.31 -3.99 9.21
CA VAL A 31 -8.60 -4.65 8.99
C VAL A 31 -8.50 -5.73 7.92
N ALA A 32 -7.80 -5.43 6.83
CA ALA A 32 -7.65 -6.36 5.71
C ALA A 32 -6.37 -6.01 4.95
N CYS A 33 -5.78 -7.01 4.33
CA CYS A 33 -4.65 -6.81 3.43
C CYS A 33 -4.52 -8.03 2.51
N GLY A 34 -3.85 -7.84 1.38
CA GLY A 34 -3.60 -8.91 0.45
C GLY A 34 -2.97 -8.40 -0.84
N HIS A 35 -2.90 -9.28 -1.82
CA HIS A 35 -2.44 -8.92 -3.16
C HIS A 35 -3.32 -9.59 -4.21
N LYS A 36 -3.36 -8.98 -5.40
CA LYS A 36 -4.06 -9.50 -6.56
C LYS A 36 -3.06 -9.62 -7.71
N ALA A 37 -2.81 -10.84 -8.15
CA ALA A 37 -1.98 -11.08 -9.33
C ALA A 37 -2.79 -10.76 -10.59
N ILE A 38 -2.20 -10.00 -11.50
CA ILE A 38 -2.83 -9.59 -12.75
C ILE A 38 -1.86 -9.87 -13.89
N LEU A 39 -2.25 -10.78 -14.78
CA LEU A 39 -1.38 -11.25 -15.86
C LEU A 39 -1.64 -10.55 -17.19
N ARG A 40 -2.89 -10.15 -17.45
CA ARG A 40 -3.31 -9.54 -18.72
C ARG A 40 -4.19 -8.32 -18.45
N ASP A 41 -4.22 -7.38 -19.40
CA ASP A 41 -5.02 -6.14 -19.30
C ASP A 41 -4.81 -5.46 -17.96
N LYS A 42 -3.54 -5.31 -17.60
CA LYS A 42 -3.12 -5.02 -16.21
C LYS A 42 -3.76 -3.73 -15.66
N ASN A 43 -3.76 -2.65 -16.45
CA ASN A 43 -4.29 -1.38 -15.95
C ASN A 43 -5.82 -1.43 -15.81
N ALA A 44 -6.53 -2.01 -16.77
CA ALA A 44 -7.99 -2.12 -16.71
C ALA A 44 -8.44 -2.98 -15.51
N LYS A 45 -7.79 -4.13 -15.32
CA LYS A 45 -8.11 -5.03 -14.21
C LYS A 45 -7.71 -4.46 -12.86
N ALA A 46 -6.56 -3.78 -12.78
CA ALA A 46 -6.14 -3.12 -11.54
C ALA A 46 -7.13 -2.03 -11.14
N LEU A 47 -7.57 -1.20 -12.09
CA LEU A 47 -8.56 -0.17 -11.84
C LEU A 47 -9.90 -0.78 -11.39
N ALA A 48 -10.30 -1.90 -11.99
CA ALA A 48 -11.51 -2.63 -11.57
C ALA A 48 -11.38 -3.15 -10.13
N TRP A 49 -10.22 -3.67 -9.73
CA TRP A 49 -9.98 -4.09 -8.34
C TRP A 49 -10.03 -2.92 -7.37
N VAL A 50 -9.40 -1.80 -7.71
CA VAL A 50 -9.44 -0.59 -6.88
C VAL A 50 -10.89 -0.15 -6.66
N ASN A 51 -11.69 -0.11 -7.72
CA ASN A 51 -13.11 0.22 -7.63
C ASN A 51 -13.87 -0.74 -6.71
N ARG A 52 -13.63 -2.05 -6.83
CA ARG A 52 -14.23 -3.06 -5.96
C ARG A 52 -13.88 -2.84 -4.49
N PHE A 53 -12.62 -2.58 -4.19
CA PHE A 53 -12.18 -2.34 -2.81
C PHE A 53 -12.82 -1.08 -2.23
N ILE A 54 -12.93 -0.03 -3.03
CA ILE A 54 -13.57 1.21 -2.58
C ILE A 54 -15.05 0.97 -2.31
N GLN A 55 -15.75 0.23 -3.16
CA GLN A 55 -17.16 -0.08 -2.95
C GLN A 55 -17.38 -1.01 -1.75
N PHE A 56 -16.51 -1.98 -1.58
CA PHE A 56 -16.64 -2.96 -0.49
C PHE A 56 -16.27 -2.38 0.87
N TYR A 57 -15.11 -1.73 0.96
CA TYR A 57 -14.60 -1.21 2.24
C TYR A 57 -15.07 0.18 2.58
N GLN A 58 -15.53 0.96 1.60
CA GLN A 58 -15.98 2.34 1.75
C GLN A 58 -14.99 3.20 2.55
N PRO A 59 -13.73 3.31 2.08
CA PRO A 59 -12.72 4.09 2.79
C PRO A 59 -13.05 5.59 2.75
N ASP A 60 -12.59 6.31 3.74
CA ASP A 60 -12.66 7.77 3.77
C ASP A 60 -11.51 8.39 2.97
N ILE A 61 -10.39 7.70 2.90
CA ILE A 61 -9.18 8.20 2.24
C ILE A 61 -8.51 7.07 1.47
N LEU A 62 -8.09 7.36 0.24
CA LEU A 62 -7.27 6.48 -0.59
C LEU A 62 -5.80 6.89 -0.47
N VAL A 63 -4.93 5.94 -0.09
CA VAL A 63 -3.50 6.15 0.05
C VAL A 63 -2.77 5.48 -1.11
N LEU A 64 -1.93 6.22 -1.81
CA LEU A 64 -1.20 5.75 -2.99
C LEU A 64 0.29 6.08 -2.84
N PRO A 65 1.17 5.32 -3.53
CA PRO A 65 2.57 5.70 -3.59
C PRO A 65 2.74 7.00 -4.39
N ASN A 66 3.71 7.82 -3.99
CA ASN A 66 4.07 9.02 -4.75
C ASN A 66 5.01 8.62 -5.90
N VAL A 67 4.44 8.36 -7.08
CA VAL A 67 5.20 7.92 -8.26
C VAL A 67 5.92 9.07 -8.97
N GLY A 68 5.66 10.31 -8.59
CA GLY A 68 6.38 11.49 -9.10
C GLY A 68 7.65 11.81 -8.30
N ALA A 69 7.93 11.07 -7.22
CA ALA A 69 9.14 11.28 -6.43
C ALA A 69 10.40 10.90 -7.23
N ALA A 70 11.49 11.65 -7.04
CA ALA A 70 12.72 11.49 -7.82
C ALA A 70 13.39 10.11 -7.67
N ASP A 71 13.16 9.43 -6.55
CA ASP A 71 13.69 8.09 -6.28
C ASP A 71 12.85 6.95 -6.87
N THR A 72 11.76 7.27 -7.55
CA THR A 72 10.83 6.28 -8.09
C THR A 72 11.24 5.85 -9.50
N ARG A 73 11.62 4.57 -9.65
CA ARG A 73 11.98 3.96 -10.95
C ARG A 73 10.87 3.04 -11.47
N ARG A 74 9.64 3.50 -11.39
CA ARG A 74 8.51 2.68 -11.81
C ARG A 74 8.35 2.69 -13.32
N ALA A 75 7.86 1.55 -13.87
CA ALA A 75 7.56 1.44 -15.29
C ALA A 75 6.50 2.46 -15.73
N ALA A 76 6.60 2.89 -17.00
CA ALA A 76 5.65 3.85 -17.56
C ALA A 76 4.20 3.42 -17.42
N ARG A 77 3.91 2.11 -17.56
CA ARG A 77 2.56 1.55 -17.38
C ARG A 77 2.01 1.84 -15.98
N ILE A 78 2.84 1.69 -14.95
CA ILE A 78 2.41 1.93 -13.55
C ILE A 78 2.13 3.43 -13.34
N LYS A 79 2.91 4.30 -13.92
CA LYS A 79 2.67 5.74 -13.87
C LYS A 79 1.34 6.13 -14.54
N ILE A 80 1.03 5.48 -15.66
CA ILE A 80 -0.27 5.67 -16.35
C ILE A 80 -1.42 5.17 -15.46
N LEU A 81 -1.28 3.98 -14.89
CA LEU A 81 -2.28 3.42 -13.97
C LEU A 81 -2.51 4.36 -12.77
N HIS A 82 -1.43 4.84 -12.18
CA HIS A 82 -1.51 5.77 -11.04
C HIS A 82 -2.34 7.02 -11.41
N ARG A 83 -2.07 7.62 -12.58
CA ARG A 83 -2.83 8.78 -13.06
C ARG A 83 -4.31 8.45 -13.25
N LYS A 84 -4.63 7.27 -13.76
CA LYS A 84 -6.01 6.81 -13.93
C LYS A 84 -6.72 6.63 -12.59
N ILE A 85 -6.04 6.06 -11.61
CA ILE A 85 -6.59 5.90 -10.25
C ILE A 85 -6.87 7.27 -9.63
N VAL A 86 -5.91 8.20 -9.73
CA VAL A 86 -6.06 9.56 -9.20
C VAL A 86 -7.25 10.28 -9.86
N ALA A 87 -7.36 10.20 -11.19
CA ALA A 87 -8.47 10.82 -11.92
C ALA A 87 -9.82 10.21 -11.52
N TRP A 88 -9.89 8.89 -11.42
CA TRP A 88 -11.12 8.20 -11.03
C TRP A 88 -11.54 8.55 -9.60
N ALA A 89 -10.59 8.54 -8.66
CA ALA A 89 -10.87 8.91 -7.26
C ALA A 89 -11.32 10.37 -7.14
N GLY A 90 -10.75 11.27 -7.94
CA GLY A 90 -11.18 12.66 -8.02
C GLY A 90 -12.62 12.79 -8.46
N LYS A 91 -13.05 12.00 -9.46
CA LYS A 91 -14.46 11.98 -9.91
C LYS A 91 -15.41 11.48 -8.81
N GLN A 92 -14.95 10.56 -7.96
CA GLN A 92 -15.71 10.04 -6.83
C GLN A 92 -15.65 10.95 -5.61
N GLN A 93 -14.94 12.08 -5.70
CA GLN A 93 -14.71 13.00 -4.58
C GLN A 93 -14.07 12.32 -3.36
N LEU A 94 -13.27 11.28 -3.62
CA LEU A 94 -12.55 10.55 -2.59
C LEU A 94 -11.24 11.27 -2.25
N LYS A 95 -11.00 11.52 -0.98
CA LYS A 95 -9.74 12.12 -0.52
C LYS A 95 -8.59 11.18 -0.79
N MET A 96 -7.44 11.73 -1.17
CA MET A 96 -6.24 10.97 -1.47
C MET A 96 -5.04 11.49 -0.71
N ARG A 97 -4.11 10.59 -0.39
CA ARG A 97 -2.81 10.91 0.17
C ARG A 97 -1.73 10.15 -0.60
N LEU A 98 -0.69 10.86 -1.01
CA LEU A 98 0.47 10.26 -1.70
C LEU A 98 1.62 10.15 -0.70
N ILE A 99 2.23 8.96 -0.63
CA ILE A 99 3.32 8.66 0.30
C ILE A 99 4.49 8.07 -0.48
N SER A 100 5.70 8.62 -0.28
CA SER A 100 6.89 8.14 -0.96
C SER A 100 7.52 6.95 -0.23
N VAL A 101 8.33 6.18 -0.96
CA VAL A 101 9.15 5.11 -0.39
C VAL A 101 10.07 5.64 0.70
N THR A 102 10.65 6.83 0.50
CA THR A 102 11.51 7.48 1.49
C THR A 102 10.77 7.76 2.79
N GLN A 103 9.52 8.24 2.71
CA GLN A 103 8.68 8.45 3.91
C GLN A 103 8.41 7.14 4.65
N VAL A 104 8.12 6.06 3.92
CA VAL A 104 7.89 4.74 4.53
C VAL A 104 9.14 4.27 5.28
N ARG A 105 10.30 4.33 4.64
CA ARG A 105 11.56 3.92 5.27
C ARG A 105 11.92 4.77 6.47
N THR A 106 11.82 6.08 6.34
CA THR A 106 12.16 7.00 7.42
C THR A 106 11.27 6.77 8.64
N GLN A 107 9.98 6.60 8.44
CA GLN A 107 9.05 6.43 9.55
C GLN A 107 9.15 5.05 10.20
N LEU A 108 9.33 3.98 9.42
CA LEU A 108 9.35 2.62 9.95
C LEU A 108 10.74 2.16 10.40
N LEU A 109 11.81 2.64 9.75
CA LEU A 109 13.19 2.23 10.03
C LEU A 109 14.02 3.32 10.73
N GLY A 110 13.50 4.53 10.83
CA GLY A 110 14.23 5.67 11.39
C GLY A 110 15.25 6.30 10.43
N ALA A 111 15.37 5.80 9.20
CA ALA A 111 16.29 6.32 8.19
C ALA A 111 15.75 6.09 6.78
N ALA A 112 16.12 6.97 5.84
CA ALA A 112 15.71 6.85 4.45
C ALA A 112 16.35 5.65 3.73
N LYS A 113 17.42 5.11 4.29
CA LYS A 113 18.11 3.91 3.77
C LYS A 113 17.56 2.65 4.43
N GLY A 114 17.54 1.57 3.69
CA GLY A 114 17.09 0.28 4.17
C GLY A 114 16.49 -0.55 3.04
N THR A 115 16.24 -1.80 3.32
CA THR A 115 15.71 -2.74 2.32
C THR A 115 14.20 -2.87 2.46
N LYS A 116 13.55 -3.31 1.38
CA LYS A 116 12.13 -3.71 1.43
C LYS A 116 11.90 -4.79 2.48
N PHE A 117 12.84 -5.72 2.62
CA PHE A 117 12.75 -6.80 3.60
C PHE A 117 12.78 -6.26 5.05
N ALA A 118 13.62 -5.28 5.34
CA ALA A 118 13.66 -4.66 6.67
C ALA A 118 12.32 -3.97 7.01
N VAL A 119 11.71 -3.29 6.04
CA VAL A 119 10.37 -2.71 6.18
C VAL A 119 9.35 -3.81 6.46
N ALA A 120 9.38 -4.89 5.69
CA ALA A 120 8.46 -6.02 5.85
C ALA A 120 8.61 -6.68 7.23
N GLN A 121 9.83 -6.87 7.73
CA GLN A 121 10.08 -7.40 9.07
C GLN A 121 9.49 -6.51 10.16
N THR A 122 9.67 -5.20 10.04
CA THR A 122 9.12 -4.22 10.98
C THR A 122 7.60 -4.30 11.02
N LEU A 123 6.97 -4.37 9.85
CA LEU A 123 5.52 -4.49 9.74
C LEU A 123 5.00 -5.83 10.27
N ALA A 124 5.70 -6.93 9.98
CA ALA A 124 5.33 -8.26 10.48
C ALA A 124 5.42 -8.33 12.00
N THR A 125 6.37 -7.63 12.61
CA THR A 125 6.48 -7.53 14.07
C THR A 125 5.34 -6.71 14.66
N LYS A 126 5.03 -5.57 14.04
CA LYS A 126 3.96 -4.69 14.50
C LYS A 126 2.58 -5.34 14.37
N PHE A 127 2.33 -6.03 13.26
CA PHE A 127 1.05 -6.71 12.95
C PHE A 127 1.24 -8.22 12.94
N GLN A 128 1.77 -8.76 14.05
CA GLN A 128 2.13 -10.19 14.17
C GLN A 128 0.97 -11.13 13.83
N ALA A 129 -0.23 -10.81 14.30
CA ALA A 129 -1.41 -11.65 14.08
C ALA A 129 -1.80 -11.72 12.58
N GLU A 130 -1.70 -10.58 11.87
CA GLU A 130 -2.14 -10.47 10.47
C GLU A 130 -1.02 -10.82 9.48
N LEU A 131 0.23 -10.51 9.79
CA LEU A 131 1.35 -10.55 8.85
C LEU A 131 2.46 -11.53 9.22
N GLY A 132 2.51 -12.00 10.46
CA GLY A 132 3.64 -12.83 10.94
C GLY A 132 3.90 -14.07 10.09
N THR A 133 2.83 -14.75 9.64
CA THR A 133 2.93 -15.95 8.80
C THR A 133 3.07 -15.64 7.31
N ARG A 134 2.93 -14.39 6.91
CA ARG A 134 2.99 -13.96 5.50
C ARG A 134 4.36 -13.42 5.11
N LEU A 135 5.25 -13.18 6.06
CA LEU A 135 6.60 -12.70 5.78
C LEU A 135 7.39 -13.79 5.04
N PRO A 136 7.81 -13.55 3.78
CA PRO A 136 8.61 -14.54 3.06
C PRO A 136 10.05 -14.57 3.61
N PRO A 137 10.80 -15.65 3.34
CA PRO A 137 12.22 -15.68 3.66
C PRO A 137 12.96 -14.57 2.92
N LYS A 138 14.08 -14.12 3.48
CA LYS A 138 14.90 -13.10 2.84
C LYS A 138 15.35 -13.59 1.46
N ARG A 139 15.07 -12.79 0.42
CA ARG A 139 15.41 -13.11 -0.97
C ARG A 139 16.94 -13.14 -1.15
N ARG A 140 17.43 -14.18 -1.81
CA ARG A 140 18.81 -14.24 -2.27
C ARG A 140 18.97 -13.48 -3.59
N PRO A 141 20.20 -12.99 -3.96
CA PRO A 141 20.37 -12.15 -5.14
C PRO A 141 19.87 -12.74 -6.47
N TRP A 142 19.87 -14.08 -6.59
CA TRP A 142 19.43 -14.78 -7.80
C TRP A 142 17.95 -15.14 -7.82
N MET A 143 17.22 -14.83 -6.76
CA MET A 143 15.79 -15.17 -6.65
C MET A 143 14.91 -14.00 -7.07
N SER A 144 13.76 -14.30 -7.67
CA SER A 144 12.71 -13.32 -7.89
C SER A 144 12.09 -12.88 -6.58
N GLU A 145 11.52 -11.67 -6.56
CA GLU A 145 10.81 -11.19 -5.40
C GLU A 145 9.54 -12.02 -5.17
N ASP A 146 9.31 -12.42 -3.91
CA ASP A 146 8.11 -13.17 -3.53
C ASP A 146 6.87 -12.27 -3.70
N PRO A 147 5.79 -12.76 -4.34
CA PRO A 147 4.56 -11.95 -4.50
C PRO A 147 3.94 -11.48 -3.20
N ARG A 148 4.19 -12.16 -2.08
CA ARG A 148 3.70 -11.73 -0.76
C ARG A 148 4.28 -10.37 -0.33
N MET A 149 5.42 -9.95 -0.91
CA MET A 149 5.99 -8.63 -0.65
C MET A 149 5.07 -7.50 -1.10
N ASP A 150 4.18 -7.75 -2.05
CA ASP A 150 3.19 -6.77 -2.50
C ASP A 150 2.25 -6.35 -1.35
N ILE A 151 1.94 -7.28 -0.46
CA ILE A 151 1.14 -7.01 0.75
C ILE A 151 1.86 -5.99 1.63
N PHE A 152 3.15 -6.19 1.85
CA PHE A 152 3.96 -5.33 2.71
C PHE A 152 4.16 -3.94 2.12
N ASP A 153 4.22 -3.82 0.80
CA ASP A 153 4.28 -2.51 0.14
C ASP A 153 3.01 -1.70 0.45
N ALA A 154 1.84 -2.32 0.37
CA ALA A 154 0.57 -1.66 0.68
C ALA A 154 0.41 -1.36 2.17
N VAL A 155 0.75 -2.32 3.04
CA VAL A 155 0.68 -2.12 4.49
C VAL A 155 1.64 -1.02 4.94
N GLY A 156 2.81 -0.93 4.32
CA GLY A 156 3.76 0.15 4.60
C GLY A 156 3.19 1.54 4.32
N LEU A 157 2.52 1.70 3.18
CA LEU A 157 1.82 2.96 2.86
C LEU A 157 0.73 3.26 3.87
N ALA A 158 -0.08 2.26 4.22
CA ALA A 158 -1.18 2.41 5.16
C ALA A 158 -0.67 2.76 6.57
N ALA A 159 0.38 2.09 7.03
CA ALA A 159 0.94 2.32 8.37
C ALA A 159 1.51 3.74 8.54
N VAL A 160 2.10 4.28 7.48
CA VAL A 160 2.75 5.60 7.50
C VAL A 160 1.73 6.74 7.39
N PHE A 161 0.53 6.46 6.93
CA PHE A 161 -0.55 7.45 6.90
C PHE A 161 -0.85 8.03 8.28
N TRP A 162 -0.79 7.22 9.32
CA TRP A 162 -1.14 7.66 10.68
C TRP A 162 0.01 8.46 11.30
N PRO A 163 -0.30 9.55 12.02
CA PRO A 163 0.76 10.29 12.72
C PRO A 163 1.41 9.41 13.78
N LYS A 164 2.72 9.58 13.96
CA LYS A 164 3.42 8.91 15.07
C LYS A 164 2.81 9.35 16.39
N GLY A 165 2.52 8.39 17.26
CA GLY A 165 2.11 8.69 18.63
C GLY A 165 3.17 9.52 19.35
N LYS A 166 2.71 10.46 20.13
CA LYS A 166 3.60 11.27 20.98
C LYS A 166 4.07 10.44 22.17
#